data_b72cce95ad49d9af3174dd8b4e2f9068
#
_entry.id   b72cce95ad49d9af3174dd8b4e2f9068
#
_cell.length_a   1.000
_cell.length_b   1.000
_cell.length_c   1.000
_cell.angle_alpha   90.00
_cell.angle_beta   90.00
_cell.angle_gamma   90.00
#
_symmetry.space_group_name_H-M   'P 1'
#
loop_
_entity.id
_entity.type
_entity.pdbx_description
1 polymer ?
#
loop_
_entity_poly.entity_id
_entity_poly.type
_entity_poly.pdbx_seq_one_letter_code
_entity_poly.pdbx_strand_id
1 'polypeptide(L)'
;DKIRQIDHENTLPVTVSIGIGIEGDSINENLKLAAGALDLALGRGGDQAVIKTKDKSVFYGGKSKAVEKKTKVKSRLIGHALREIVLESKNIYIMGHKYPDMDAMGSAVGIYDICKACNKQANIVLDNSNDSIDEFVKRLKDNEYYSDIFISKDDAIKNCTKDTLVIVVDTHRPSFTECPELTMISDKVVVIDHHRRGVEFINDTVLLFHETYVSSTCEMVTELVQYMEDDVKINKLTAEGLMAGICLDTKNFAFKTGVRTLESASYLKKKGADTIEVKKLFNSTLIDFVTKAEIIQSAKVIDEKICLAYSKAEVSNINIIVAQAADELLNIKDVEASFVLGKTKSGTIFVSARSLGSINVHVLMEKLGGGGHIDI
;
A
#
# COMPACT_ATOMS: atom_id res chain seq x y z
N ASP A 1 -20.71 12.31 -17.07
CA ASP A 1 -21.85 11.65 -16.43
C ASP A 1 -22.86 11.02 -17.41
N LYS A 2 -23.04 11.57 -18.63
CA LYS A 2 -23.95 10.96 -19.65
C LYS A 2 -23.44 9.60 -20.17
N ILE A 3 -22.13 9.37 -20.22
CA ILE A 3 -21.55 8.10 -20.69
C ILE A 3 -21.86 6.95 -19.72
N ARG A 4 -21.90 7.24 -18.43
CA ARG A 4 -22.24 6.24 -17.38
C ARG A 4 -23.72 5.83 -17.40
N GLN A 5 -24.57 6.61 -18.07
CA GLN A 5 -26.01 6.35 -18.20
C GLN A 5 -26.36 5.52 -19.44
N ILE A 6 -25.36 5.17 -20.25
CA ILE A 6 -25.55 4.30 -21.42
C ILE A 6 -25.75 2.89 -20.87
N ASP A 7 -27.01 2.40 -21.00
CA ASP A 7 -27.36 1.04 -20.63
C ASP A 7 -26.80 0.06 -21.65
N HIS A 8 -25.99 -0.86 -21.16
CA HIS A 8 -25.43 -1.95 -21.96
C HIS A 8 -25.82 -3.27 -21.33
N GLU A 9 -26.13 -4.26 -22.16
CA GLU A 9 -26.41 -5.65 -21.76
C GLU A 9 -25.23 -6.31 -21.00
N ASN A 10 -24.10 -5.63 -20.89
CA ASN A 10 -22.93 -6.06 -20.14
C ASN A 10 -22.91 -5.48 -18.71
N THR A 11 -22.52 -6.29 -17.75
CA THR A 11 -22.42 -5.96 -16.32
C THR A 11 -21.36 -4.92 -15.96
N LEU A 12 -20.55 -4.46 -16.94
CA LEU A 12 -19.47 -3.49 -16.73
C LEU A 12 -19.90 -2.11 -17.25
N PRO A 13 -19.90 -1.06 -16.40
CA PRO A 13 -20.21 0.29 -16.84
C PRO A 13 -19.16 0.80 -17.83
N VAL A 14 -19.59 1.47 -18.89
CA VAL A 14 -18.68 2.16 -19.81
C VAL A 14 -18.14 3.40 -19.11
N THR A 15 -16.79 3.53 -19.07
CA THR A 15 -16.09 4.67 -18.48
C THR A 15 -15.14 5.31 -19.47
N VAL A 16 -14.81 6.58 -19.25
CA VAL A 16 -13.86 7.32 -20.09
C VAL A 16 -12.79 7.95 -19.21
N SER A 17 -11.53 7.73 -19.59
CA SER A 17 -10.37 8.44 -19.00
C SER A 17 -9.86 9.48 -19.99
N ILE A 18 -9.58 10.69 -19.51
CA ILE A 18 -9.17 11.83 -20.34
C ILE A 18 -7.88 12.43 -19.77
N GLY A 19 -6.86 12.58 -20.60
CA GLY A 19 -5.66 13.36 -20.31
C GLY A 19 -5.64 14.66 -21.10
N ILE A 20 -5.40 15.77 -20.44
CA ILE A 20 -5.31 17.11 -21.05
C ILE A 20 -3.96 17.72 -20.66
N GLY A 21 -3.16 18.12 -21.65
CA GLY A 21 -1.90 18.86 -21.45
C GLY A 21 -2.07 20.31 -21.88
N ILE A 22 -1.70 21.24 -21.02
CA ILE A 22 -1.77 22.69 -21.28
C ILE A 22 -0.51 23.40 -20.75
N GLU A 23 -0.30 24.62 -21.19
CA GLU A 23 0.84 25.50 -20.78
C GLU A 23 2.22 24.92 -21.12
N GLY A 24 2.32 24.02 -22.13
CA GLY A 24 3.59 23.63 -22.73
C GLY A 24 4.07 24.66 -23.76
N ASP A 25 5.39 24.77 -23.94
CA ASP A 25 6.00 25.72 -24.87
C ASP A 25 5.76 25.36 -26.36
N SER A 26 5.25 24.17 -26.63
CA SER A 26 4.92 23.67 -27.96
C SER A 26 3.76 22.67 -27.94
N ILE A 27 3.16 22.45 -29.13
CA ILE A 27 2.13 21.40 -29.30
C ILE A 27 2.68 20.02 -28.91
N ASN A 28 3.93 19.71 -29.24
CA ASN A 28 4.57 18.42 -28.86
C ASN A 28 4.73 18.29 -27.35
N GLU A 29 5.01 19.35 -26.65
CA GLU A 29 5.11 19.35 -25.20
C GLU A 29 3.72 19.17 -24.56
N ASN A 30 2.71 19.87 -25.07
CA ASN A 30 1.33 19.66 -24.61
C ASN A 30 0.84 18.21 -24.87
N LEU A 31 1.25 17.60 -25.98
CA LEU A 31 0.97 16.18 -26.25
C LEU A 31 1.63 15.25 -25.23
N LYS A 32 2.89 15.52 -24.86
CA LYS A 32 3.58 14.75 -23.80
C LYS A 32 2.90 14.94 -22.43
N LEU A 33 2.51 16.16 -22.10
CA LEU A 33 1.75 16.45 -20.88
C LEU A 33 0.39 15.74 -20.89
N ALA A 34 -0.33 15.74 -22.02
CA ALA A 34 -1.61 15.05 -22.15
C ALA A 34 -1.46 13.52 -22.02
N ALA A 35 -0.43 12.91 -22.64
CA ALA A 35 -0.12 11.50 -22.48
C ALA A 35 0.16 11.14 -21.02
N GLY A 36 1.04 11.91 -20.36
CA GLY A 36 1.31 11.72 -18.93
C GLY A 36 0.09 11.98 -18.03
N ALA A 37 -0.81 12.88 -18.42
CA ALA A 37 -2.09 13.07 -17.72
C ALA A 37 -3.03 11.87 -17.89
N LEU A 38 -3.08 11.26 -19.08
CA LEU A 38 -3.87 10.07 -19.34
C LEU A 38 -3.31 8.86 -18.56
N ASP A 39 -1.99 8.70 -18.53
CA ASP A 39 -1.33 7.66 -17.75
C ASP A 39 -1.67 7.80 -16.25
N LEU A 40 -1.66 9.03 -15.73
CA LEU A 40 -2.10 9.31 -14.37
C LEU A 40 -3.57 8.94 -14.15
N ALA A 41 -4.46 9.29 -15.09
CA ALA A 41 -5.88 8.94 -15.01
C ALA A 41 -6.09 7.41 -14.97
N LEU A 42 -5.40 6.68 -15.85
CA LEU A 42 -5.47 5.22 -15.95
C LEU A 42 -4.84 4.53 -14.74
N GLY A 43 -3.67 5.01 -14.29
CA GLY A 43 -2.97 4.50 -13.10
C GLY A 43 -3.74 4.73 -11.79
N ARG A 44 -4.74 5.64 -11.79
CA ARG A 44 -5.64 5.88 -10.66
C ARG A 44 -6.96 5.10 -10.75
N GLY A 45 -7.02 4.11 -11.64
CA GLY A 45 -8.22 3.28 -11.83
C GLY A 45 -9.15 3.74 -12.96
N GLY A 46 -8.79 4.77 -13.72
CA GLY A 46 -9.59 5.31 -14.83
C GLY A 46 -10.81 6.12 -14.39
N ASP A 47 -11.77 6.31 -15.33
CA ASP A 47 -13.04 7.02 -15.11
C ASP A 47 -12.88 8.44 -14.56
N GLN A 48 -11.85 9.13 -15.02
CA GLN A 48 -11.52 10.49 -14.59
C GLN A 48 -10.82 11.30 -15.70
N ALA A 49 -10.86 12.61 -15.56
CA ALA A 49 -10.07 13.51 -16.38
C ALA A 49 -8.92 14.09 -15.55
N VAL A 50 -7.74 14.16 -16.15
CA VAL A 50 -6.56 14.80 -15.55
C VAL A 50 -6.09 15.92 -16.46
N ILE A 51 -5.92 17.12 -15.91
CA ILE A 51 -5.30 18.27 -16.58
C ILE A 51 -3.90 18.40 -16.02
N LYS A 52 -2.88 18.39 -16.88
CA LYS A 52 -1.47 18.50 -16.50
C LYS A 52 -0.83 19.73 -17.15
N THR A 53 -0.20 20.54 -16.31
CA THR A 53 0.75 21.60 -16.72
C THR A 53 2.18 21.12 -16.39
N LYS A 54 3.19 21.97 -16.64
CA LYS A 54 4.57 21.70 -16.24
C LYS A 54 4.71 21.51 -14.73
N ASP A 55 3.95 22.28 -13.94
CA ASP A 55 4.15 22.39 -12.49
C ASP A 55 3.11 21.63 -11.65
N LYS A 56 1.94 21.29 -12.22
CA LYS A 56 0.86 20.69 -11.45
C LYS A 56 -0.04 19.77 -12.27
N SER A 57 -0.73 18.89 -11.56
CA SER A 57 -1.80 18.05 -12.11
C SER A 57 -3.07 18.25 -11.33
N VAL A 58 -4.21 18.39 -12.03
CA VAL A 58 -5.53 18.59 -11.44
C VAL A 58 -6.44 17.44 -11.89
N PHE A 59 -7.15 16.83 -10.94
CA PHE A 59 -7.97 15.64 -11.17
C PHE A 59 -9.46 15.96 -11.09
N TYR A 60 -10.23 15.41 -12.01
CA TYR A 60 -11.70 15.55 -12.08
C TYR A 60 -12.36 14.18 -12.26
N GLY A 61 -13.29 13.82 -11.39
CA GLY A 61 -13.99 12.52 -11.43
C GLY A 61 -13.29 11.46 -10.56
N GLY A 62 -13.32 10.20 -10.99
CA GLY A 62 -12.71 9.10 -10.25
C GLY A 62 -13.55 8.63 -9.05
N LYS A 63 -14.87 8.81 -9.09
CA LYS A 63 -15.82 8.39 -8.04
C LYS A 63 -16.37 6.97 -8.22
N SER A 64 -16.03 6.31 -9.34
CA SER A 64 -16.47 4.93 -9.56
C SER A 64 -15.68 4.00 -8.65
N LYS A 65 -16.39 3.06 -8.00
CA LYS A 65 -15.73 1.92 -7.35
C LYS A 65 -15.01 1.13 -8.45
N ALA A 66 -13.71 0.88 -8.24
CA ALA A 66 -12.93 0.08 -9.17
C ALA A 66 -13.61 -1.31 -9.32
N VAL A 67 -13.82 -1.74 -10.57
CA VAL A 67 -14.41 -3.06 -10.84
C VAL A 67 -13.29 -4.08 -10.83
N GLU A 68 -13.43 -5.08 -9.97
CA GLU A 68 -12.50 -6.20 -9.87
C GLU A 68 -12.38 -6.92 -11.22
N LYS A 69 -11.20 -6.87 -11.83
CA LYS A 69 -10.91 -7.67 -13.03
C LYS A 69 -10.58 -9.10 -12.61
N LYS A 70 -11.46 -10.04 -12.89
CA LYS A 70 -11.36 -11.47 -12.53
C LYS A 70 -10.23 -12.25 -13.24
N THR A 71 -9.27 -11.62 -13.89
CA THR A 71 -8.28 -12.34 -14.68
C THR A 71 -6.97 -12.56 -13.92
N LYS A 72 -6.75 -13.79 -13.49
CA LYS A 72 -5.48 -14.30 -12.90
C LYS A 72 -4.34 -14.42 -13.93
N VAL A 73 -4.62 -14.15 -15.19
CA VAL A 73 -3.64 -14.28 -16.31
C VAL A 73 -2.50 -13.29 -16.13
N LYS A 74 -2.81 -12.06 -15.69
CA LYS A 74 -1.78 -11.02 -15.49
C LYS A 74 -0.81 -11.41 -14.37
N SER A 75 -1.31 -11.86 -13.21
CA SER A 75 -0.47 -12.27 -12.09
C SER A 75 0.45 -13.45 -12.46
N ARG A 76 -0.02 -14.40 -13.28
CA ARG A 76 0.81 -15.48 -13.80
C ARG A 76 1.92 -14.97 -14.73
N LEU A 77 1.60 -14.08 -15.67
CA LEU A 77 2.60 -13.50 -16.58
C LEU A 77 3.65 -12.69 -15.82
N ILE A 78 3.22 -11.87 -14.85
CA ILE A 78 4.11 -11.10 -13.98
C ILE A 78 4.98 -12.03 -13.13
N GLY A 79 4.42 -13.11 -12.58
CA GLY A 79 5.17 -14.11 -11.81
C GLY A 79 6.32 -14.73 -12.64
N HIS A 80 6.04 -15.13 -13.88
CA HIS A 80 7.09 -15.63 -14.80
C HIS A 80 8.15 -14.56 -15.09
N ALA A 81 7.74 -13.34 -15.42
CA ALA A 81 8.68 -12.24 -15.67
C ALA A 81 9.55 -11.91 -14.44
N LEU A 82 8.95 -11.87 -13.26
CA LEU A 82 9.69 -11.66 -12.02
C LEU A 82 10.71 -12.77 -11.77
N ARG A 83 10.31 -14.03 -11.98
CA ARG A 83 11.20 -15.18 -11.82
C ARG A 83 12.44 -15.07 -12.71
N GLU A 84 12.27 -14.75 -14.00
CA GLU A 84 13.39 -14.60 -14.93
C GLU A 84 14.32 -13.45 -14.49
N ILE A 85 13.77 -12.29 -14.10
CA ILE A 85 14.55 -11.15 -13.59
C ILE A 85 15.35 -11.54 -12.33
N VAL A 86 14.72 -12.27 -11.40
CA VAL A 86 15.37 -12.77 -10.19
C VAL A 86 16.50 -13.73 -10.53
N LEU A 87 16.28 -14.68 -11.45
CA LEU A 87 17.29 -15.67 -11.88
C LEU A 87 18.52 -15.02 -12.54
N GLU A 88 18.34 -13.93 -13.27
CA GLU A 88 19.43 -13.18 -13.92
C GLU A 88 20.19 -12.26 -12.96
N SER A 89 19.65 -12.02 -11.76
CA SER A 89 20.23 -11.08 -10.80
C SER A 89 21.23 -11.75 -9.86
N LYS A 90 22.29 -11.03 -9.47
CA LYS A 90 23.29 -11.50 -8.50
C LYS A 90 22.98 -11.01 -7.09
N ASN A 91 22.70 -9.72 -6.95
CA ASN A 91 22.34 -9.08 -5.69
C ASN A 91 20.92 -8.58 -5.78
N ILE A 92 20.12 -8.80 -4.75
CA ILE A 92 18.71 -8.41 -4.72
C ILE A 92 18.42 -7.69 -3.41
N TYR A 93 17.93 -6.46 -3.53
CA TYR A 93 17.43 -5.70 -2.38
C TYR A 93 15.92 -5.50 -2.52
N ILE A 94 15.22 -5.72 -1.41
CA ILE A 94 13.77 -5.57 -1.30
C ILE A 94 13.53 -4.44 -0.31
N MET A 95 12.64 -3.52 -0.62
CA MET A 95 12.27 -2.45 0.32
C MET A 95 10.80 -2.06 0.15
N GLY A 96 10.18 -1.66 1.24
CA GLY A 96 8.87 -1.04 1.27
C GLY A 96 8.96 0.48 1.33
N HIS A 97 7.91 1.09 1.86
CA HIS A 97 7.89 2.53 2.14
C HIS A 97 8.58 2.87 3.46
N LYS A 98 8.95 4.15 3.62
CA LYS A 98 9.74 4.73 4.72
C LYS A 98 9.21 4.44 6.13
N TYR A 99 7.91 4.24 6.29
CA TYR A 99 7.28 3.90 7.57
C TYR A 99 6.54 2.57 7.42
N PRO A 100 7.28 1.44 7.28
CA PRO A 100 6.69 0.18 6.87
C PRO A 100 5.60 -0.28 7.86
N ASP A 101 4.54 -0.79 7.30
CA ASP A 101 3.47 -1.46 8.00
C ASP A 101 3.45 -2.96 7.67
N MET A 102 2.40 -3.67 8.06
CA MET A 102 2.33 -5.11 7.81
C MET A 102 2.10 -5.46 6.35
N ASP A 103 1.55 -4.55 5.51
CA ASP A 103 1.42 -4.81 4.07
C ASP A 103 2.79 -4.70 3.39
N ALA A 104 3.55 -3.64 3.68
CA ALA A 104 4.91 -3.47 3.19
C ALA A 104 5.84 -4.61 3.67
N MET A 105 5.81 -4.95 4.96
CA MET A 105 6.74 -5.95 5.52
C MET A 105 6.35 -7.36 5.12
N GLY A 106 5.07 -7.72 5.17
CA GLY A 106 4.58 -9.04 4.74
C GLY A 106 4.86 -9.31 3.27
N SER A 107 4.62 -8.32 2.40
CA SER A 107 4.92 -8.42 0.97
C SER A 107 6.44 -8.54 0.72
N ALA A 108 7.28 -7.78 1.44
CA ALA A 108 8.73 -7.89 1.32
C ALA A 108 9.25 -9.29 1.70
N VAL A 109 8.72 -9.88 2.77
CA VAL A 109 9.08 -11.26 3.18
C VAL A 109 8.57 -12.30 2.18
N GLY A 110 7.38 -12.09 1.60
CA GLY A 110 6.87 -12.94 0.52
C GLY A 110 7.77 -12.92 -0.72
N ILE A 111 8.26 -11.76 -1.13
CA ILE A 111 9.24 -11.60 -2.24
C ILE A 111 10.59 -12.23 -1.87
N TYR A 112 11.03 -12.10 -0.62
CA TYR A 112 12.24 -12.79 -0.14
C TYR A 112 12.13 -14.31 -0.32
N ASP A 113 11.00 -14.93 0.04
CA ASP A 113 10.79 -16.36 -0.15
C ASP A 113 10.79 -16.76 -1.64
N ILE A 114 10.26 -15.91 -2.53
CA ILE A 114 10.36 -16.09 -3.98
C ILE A 114 11.84 -16.12 -4.42
N CYS A 115 12.65 -15.16 -3.96
CA CYS A 115 14.08 -15.12 -4.29
C CYS A 115 14.82 -16.36 -3.76
N LYS A 116 14.53 -16.80 -2.54
CA LYS A 116 15.09 -18.02 -1.94
C LYS A 116 14.72 -19.27 -2.73
N ALA A 117 13.47 -19.37 -3.20
CA ALA A 117 13.01 -20.48 -4.06
C ALA A 117 13.76 -20.52 -5.40
N CYS A 118 14.18 -19.37 -5.91
CA CYS A 118 15.07 -19.25 -7.06
C CYS A 118 16.57 -19.48 -6.74
N ASN A 119 16.91 -19.92 -5.53
CA ASN A 119 18.28 -20.06 -5.02
C ASN A 119 19.10 -18.76 -5.12
N LYS A 120 18.46 -17.61 -4.89
CA LYS A 120 19.09 -16.29 -4.89
C LYS A 120 19.16 -15.71 -3.50
N GLN A 121 20.28 -15.05 -3.20
CA GLN A 121 20.39 -14.23 -1.99
C GLN A 121 19.65 -12.92 -2.21
N ALA A 122 18.83 -12.55 -1.24
CA ALA A 122 18.14 -11.29 -1.19
C ALA A 122 18.19 -10.74 0.23
N ASN A 123 18.12 -9.42 0.39
CA ASN A 123 17.99 -8.78 1.69
C ASN A 123 16.86 -7.75 1.66
N ILE A 124 16.18 -7.62 2.79
CA ILE A 124 15.20 -6.56 3.00
C ILE A 124 15.92 -5.38 3.63
N VAL A 125 15.85 -4.22 2.98
CA VAL A 125 16.44 -2.98 3.49
C VAL A 125 15.54 -2.43 4.58
N LEU A 126 16.07 -2.36 5.81
CA LEU A 126 15.35 -1.87 6.97
C LEU A 126 16.35 -1.37 8.02
N ASP A 127 16.36 -0.07 8.29
CA ASP A 127 17.24 0.49 9.35
C ASP A 127 16.61 0.33 10.73
N ASN A 128 15.36 0.77 10.86
CA ASN A 128 14.65 0.75 12.11
C ASN A 128 13.26 0.17 11.90
N SER A 129 12.87 -0.75 12.76
CA SER A 129 11.49 -1.15 12.85
C SER A 129 10.67 -0.07 13.58
N ASN A 130 9.37 -0.16 13.47
CA ASN A 130 8.42 0.69 14.18
C ASN A 130 7.36 -0.17 14.86
N ASP A 131 6.58 0.44 15.75
CA ASP A 131 5.58 -0.26 16.56
C ASP A 131 4.58 -1.10 15.73
N SER A 132 4.39 -0.77 14.43
CA SER A 132 3.47 -1.50 13.54
C SER A 132 4.02 -2.85 13.09
N ILE A 133 5.35 -3.02 13.06
CA ILE A 133 6.02 -4.22 12.53
C ILE A 133 6.98 -4.89 13.54
N ASP A 134 7.25 -4.25 14.70
CA ASP A 134 8.25 -4.70 15.67
C ASP A 134 8.10 -6.17 16.07
N GLU A 135 6.89 -6.59 16.38
CA GLU A 135 6.62 -7.97 16.79
C GLU A 135 6.92 -8.97 15.64
N PHE A 136 6.58 -8.61 14.40
CA PHE A 136 6.85 -9.45 13.24
C PHE A 136 8.34 -9.51 12.92
N VAL A 137 9.03 -8.36 12.94
CA VAL A 137 10.50 -8.27 12.76
C VAL A 137 11.23 -9.10 13.81
N LYS A 138 10.80 -9.05 15.08
CA LYS A 138 11.35 -9.88 16.15
C LYS A 138 11.19 -11.37 15.84
N ARG A 139 9.99 -11.81 15.45
CA ARG A 139 9.74 -13.22 15.09
C ARG A 139 10.58 -13.67 13.89
N LEU A 140 10.83 -12.78 12.91
CA LEU A 140 11.73 -13.07 11.80
C LEU A 140 13.16 -13.24 12.27
N LYS A 141 13.68 -12.34 13.10
CA LYS A 141 15.06 -12.41 13.65
C LYS A 141 15.29 -13.64 14.53
N ASP A 142 14.25 -14.07 15.27
CA ASP A 142 14.31 -15.25 16.13
C ASP A 142 14.22 -16.58 15.33
N ASN A 143 13.94 -16.51 14.03
CA ASN A 143 13.84 -17.67 13.16
C ASN A 143 15.09 -17.85 12.33
N GLU A 144 15.76 -19.01 12.44
CA GLU A 144 17.02 -19.32 11.75
C GLU A 144 16.94 -19.14 10.23
N TYR A 145 15.80 -19.40 9.61
CA TYR A 145 15.60 -19.26 8.16
C TYR A 145 15.69 -17.79 7.69
N TYR A 146 15.41 -16.82 8.59
CA TYR A 146 15.39 -15.39 8.30
C TYR A 146 16.47 -14.61 9.05
N SER A 147 17.45 -15.26 9.71
CA SER A 147 18.48 -14.62 10.55
C SER A 147 19.19 -13.47 9.84
N ASP A 148 19.48 -13.63 8.54
CA ASP A 148 20.25 -12.68 7.73
C ASP A 148 19.38 -11.93 6.70
N ILE A 149 18.06 -11.84 6.95
CA ILE A 149 17.13 -11.25 5.99
C ILE A 149 17.29 -9.72 5.85
N PHE A 150 17.68 -9.03 6.93
CA PHE A 150 17.73 -7.57 6.97
C PHE A 150 19.14 -7.03 6.66
N ILE A 151 19.18 -5.89 5.98
CA ILE A 151 20.39 -5.10 5.72
C ILE A 151 20.11 -3.62 6.02
N SER A 152 21.12 -2.91 6.54
CA SER A 152 21.02 -1.46 6.77
C SER A 152 21.01 -0.68 5.45
N LYS A 153 20.49 0.55 5.45
CA LYS A 153 20.57 1.44 4.28
C LYS A 153 21.99 1.69 3.84
N ASP A 154 22.87 1.99 4.79
CA ASP A 154 24.27 2.31 4.50
C ASP A 154 25.00 1.14 3.82
N ASP A 155 24.77 -0.08 4.32
CA ASP A 155 25.38 -1.28 3.72
C ASP A 155 24.74 -1.60 2.36
N ALA A 156 23.43 -1.40 2.21
CA ALA A 156 22.75 -1.59 0.93
C ALA A 156 23.26 -0.60 -0.13
N ILE A 157 23.37 0.69 0.20
CA ILE A 157 23.91 1.73 -0.71
C ILE A 157 25.36 1.40 -1.09
N LYS A 158 26.20 1.04 -0.10
CA LYS A 158 27.61 0.71 -0.33
C LYS A 158 27.81 -0.47 -1.30
N ASN A 159 26.93 -1.46 -1.24
CA ASN A 159 27.03 -2.68 -2.05
C ASN A 159 26.13 -2.67 -3.29
N CYS A 160 25.29 -1.64 -3.48
CA CYS A 160 24.43 -1.50 -4.64
C CYS A 160 25.24 -1.13 -5.87
N THR A 161 24.92 -1.76 -6.99
CA THR A 161 25.48 -1.47 -8.31
C THR A 161 24.36 -1.30 -9.32
N LYS A 162 24.68 -0.87 -10.54
CA LYS A 162 23.72 -0.78 -11.64
C LYS A 162 23.01 -2.11 -11.96
N ASP A 163 23.70 -3.24 -11.73
CA ASP A 163 23.19 -4.59 -11.96
C ASP A 163 22.42 -5.18 -10.78
N THR A 164 22.39 -4.51 -9.63
CA THR A 164 21.62 -4.93 -8.46
C THR A 164 20.14 -4.85 -8.75
N LEU A 165 19.38 -5.91 -8.49
CA LEU A 165 17.93 -5.85 -8.58
C LEU A 165 17.35 -5.19 -7.33
N VAL A 166 16.58 -4.13 -7.52
CA VAL A 166 15.85 -3.44 -6.44
C VAL A 166 14.36 -3.71 -6.61
N ILE A 167 13.75 -4.38 -5.65
CA ILE A 167 12.31 -4.68 -5.66
C ILE A 167 11.63 -3.79 -4.62
N VAL A 168 10.80 -2.88 -5.10
CA VAL A 168 10.02 -1.97 -4.26
C VAL A 168 8.62 -2.53 -4.10
N VAL A 169 8.17 -2.69 -2.88
CA VAL A 169 6.83 -3.18 -2.55
C VAL A 169 6.05 -2.12 -1.80
N ASP A 170 4.74 -2.08 -2.02
CA ASP A 170 3.77 -1.27 -1.31
C ASP A 170 4.01 0.25 -1.41
N THR A 171 4.74 0.65 -2.39
CA THR A 171 4.87 2.05 -2.82
C THR A 171 5.43 2.14 -4.22
N HIS A 172 5.05 3.18 -4.94
CA HIS A 172 5.63 3.53 -6.25
C HIS A 172 6.32 4.90 -6.24
N ARG A 173 6.36 5.57 -5.07
CA ARG A 173 6.89 6.93 -4.92
C ARG A 173 8.34 6.87 -4.46
N PRO A 174 9.31 7.34 -5.31
CA PRO A 174 10.73 7.31 -4.97
C PRO A 174 11.04 7.94 -3.61
N SER A 175 10.54 9.16 -3.36
CA SER A 175 10.78 9.89 -2.11
C SER A 175 10.21 9.23 -0.85
N PHE A 176 9.31 8.27 -1.03
CA PHE A 176 8.63 7.57 0.06
C PHE A 176 9.14 6.15 0.28
N THR A 177 10.07 5.66 -0.56
CA THR A 177 10.73 4.36 -0.33
C THR A 177 11.60 4.40 0.92
N GLU A 178 11.90 3.22 1.48
CA GLU A 178 12.80 3.10 2.64
C GLU A 178 14.20 3.66 2.33
N CYS A 179 14.72 3.44 1.12
CA CYS A 179 16.02 3.93 0.67
C CYS A 179 15.92 4.43 -0.79
N PRO A 180 15.59 5.73 -1.00
CA PRO A 180 15.44 6.32 -2.34
C PRO A 180 16.68 6.18 -3.22
N GLU A 181 17.87 6.20 -2.63
CA GLU A 181 19.16 6.14 -3.31
C GLU A 181 19.29 4.86 -4.15
N LEU A 182 18.76 3.74 -3.68
CA LEU A 182 18.85 2.46 -4.39
C LEU A 182 18.14 2.51 -5.74
N THR A 183 17.02 3.23 -5.83
CA THR A 183 16.28 3.40 -7.10
C THR A 183 17.00 4.30 -8.10
N MET A 184 17.97 5.11 -7.64
CA MET A 184 18.79 5.96 -8.49
C MET A 184 20.09 5.28 -8.94
N ILE A 185 20.63 4.36 -8.12
CA ILE A 185 21.87 3.64 -8.41
C ILE A 185 21.62 2.48 -9.37
N SER A 186 20.55 1.74 -9.16
CA SER A 186 20.22 0.55 -9.93
C SER A 186 19.50 0.86 -11.23
N ASP A 187 19.93 0.20 -12.31
CA ASP A 187 19.22 0.21 -13.60
C ASP A 187 18.12 -0.89 -13.67
N LYS A 188 17.96 -1.71 -12.60
CA LYS A 188 17.01 -2.84 -12.53
C LYS A 188 16.04 -2.67 -11.37
N VAL A 189 15.00 -1.89 -11.55
CA VAL A 189 13.97 -1.64 -10.52
C VAL A 189 12.68 -2.35 -10.88
N VAL A 190 12.13 -3.11 -9.93
CA VAL A 190 10.80 -3.72 -9.98
C VAL A 190 9.91 -3.01 -8.98
N VAL A 191 8.67 -2.72 -9.35
CA VAL A 191 7.67 -2.13 -8.44
C VAL A 191 6.44 -3.01 -8.39
N ILE A 192 5.99 -3.34 -7.16
CA ILE A 192 4.76 -4.09 -6.88
C ILE A 192 3.94 -3.26 -5.89
N ASP A 193 2.82 -2.69 -6.34
CA ASP A 193 2.08 -1.72 -5.55
C ASP A 193 0.60 -1.67 -5.93
N HIS A 194 -0.27 -1.41 -4.95
CA HIS A 194 -1.71 -1.30 -5.13
C HIS A 194 -2.25 0.14 -4.93
N HIS A 195 -1.41 1.07 -4.50
CA HIS A 195 -1.81 2.45 -4.25
C HIS A 195 -2.19 3.19 -5.53
N ARG A 196 -3.08 4.15 -5.44
CA ARG A 196 -3.41 5.02 -6.57
C ARG A 196 -2.20 5.83 -7.00
N ARG A 197 -1.91 5.80 -8.30
CA ARG A 197 -0.75 6.48 -8.86
C ARG A 197 -0.82 7.99 -8.62
N GLY A 198 0.20 8.53 -7.97
CA GLY A 198 0.39 9.95 -7.75
C GLY A 198 1.13 10.63 -8.91
N VAL A 199 1.48 11.90 -8.72
CA VAL A 199 2.32 12.65 -9.68
C VAL A 199 3.75 12.15 -9.68
N GLU A 200 4.25 11.76 -8.50
CA GLU A 200 5.58 11.20 -8.30
C GLU A 200 5.49 9.67 -8.36
N PHE A 201 6.30 9.05 -9.22
CA PHE A 201 6.42 7.59 -9.33
C PHE A 201 7.75 7.19 -9.96
N ILE A 202 8.19 5.95 -9.69
CA ILE A 202 9.39 5.35 -10.28
C ILE A 202 9.11 5.05 -11.76
N ASN A 203 9.79 5.75 -12.68
CA ASN A 203 9.52 5.69 -14.12
C ASN A 203 10.23 4.51 -14.81
N ASP A 204 11.54 4.37 -14.57
CA ASP A 204 12.40 3.45 -15.32
C ASP A 204 12.43 2.09 -14.60
N THR A 205 11.32 1.33 -14.72
CA THR A 205 11.18 0.00 -14.10
C THR A 205 11.36 -1.09 -15.14
N VAL A 206 12.10 -2.16 -14.81
CA VAL A 206 12.19 -3.37 -15.63
C VAL A 206 10.91 -4.21 -15.54
N LEU A 207 10.17 -4.07 -14.44
CA LEU A 207 8.85 -4.69 -14.24
C LEU A 207 7.99 -3.80 -13.35
N LEU A 208 6.77 -3.52 -13.78
CA LEU A 208 5.75 -2.81 -13.02
C LEU A 208 4.52 -3.69 -12.84
N PHE A 209 4.24 -4.10 -11.60
CA PHE A 209 2.99 -4.75 -11.22
C PHE A 209 2.20 -3.80 -10.32
N HIS A 210 1.32 -3.04 -10.93
CA HIS A 210 0.54 -2.01 -10.27
C HIS A 210 -0.95 -2.23 -10.53
N GLU A 211 -1.74 -2.42 -9.46
CA GLU A 211 -3.18 -2.72 -9.54
C GLU A 211 -3.97 -2.07 -8.40
N THR A 212 -4.67 -0.99 -8.68
CA THR A 212 -5.35 -0.15 -7.69
C THR A 212 -6.68 -0.71 -7.14
N TYR A 213 -7.17 -1.80 -7.70
CA TYR A 213 -8.41 -2.47 -7.27
C TYR A 213 -8.17 -3.70 -6.40
N VAL A 214 -6.92 -4.08 -6.22
CA VAL A 214 -6.50 -5.14 -5.29
C VAL A 214 -6.53 -4.60 -3.87
N SER A 215 -6.82 -5.45 -2.91
CA SER A 215 -6.96 -5.02 -1.51
C SER A 215 -5.65 -4.54 -0.90
N SER A 216 -4.55 -5.22 -1.23
CA SER A 216 -3.23 -4.99 -0.61
C SER A 216 -2.11 -5.50 -1.51
N THR A 217 -0.88 -5.05 -1.28
CA THR A 217 0.32 -5.59 -1.92
C THR A 217 0.57 -7.04 -1.49
N CYS A 218 0.24 -7.41 -0.26
CA CYS A 218 0.29 -8.79 0.22
C CYS A 218 -0.65 -9.73 -0.55
N GLU A 219 -1.84 -9.28 -0.98
CA GLU A 219 -2.68 -10.06 -1.88
C GLU A 219 -1.97 -10.31 -3.21
N MET A 220 -1.37 -9.26 -3.83
CA MET A 220 -0.64 -9.35 -5.08
C MET A 220 0.53 -10.34 -4.98
N VAL A 221 1.34 -10.23 -3.92
CA VAL A 221 2.48 -11.14 -3.67
C VAL A 221 2.01 -12.56 -3.42
N THR A 222 0.89 -12.75 -2.70
CA THR A 222 0.29 -14.08 -2.49
C THR A 222 -0.09 -14.72 -3.81
N GLU A 223 -0.65 -13.97 -4.75
CA GLU A 223 -0.95 -14.47 -6.09
C GLU A 223 0.33 -14.81 -6.87
N LEU A 224 1.39 -13.98 -6.80
CA LEU A 224 2.67 -14.30 -7.43
C LEU A 224 3.22 -15.63 -6.91
N VAL A 225 3.25 -15.83 -5.58
CA VAL A 225 3.67 -17.07 -4.94
C VAL A 225 2.83 -18.26 -5.44
N GLN A 226 1.51 -18.07 -5.54
CA GLN A 226 0.60 -19.13 -5.95
C GLN A 226 0.78 -19.55 -7.42
N TYR A 227 1.19 -18.61 -8.30
CA TYR A 227 1.31 -18.84 -9.74
C TYR A 227 2.74 -19.03 -10.25
N MET A 228 3.74 -18.85 -9.40
CA MET A 228 5.13 -19.21 -9.71
C MET A 228 5.31 -20.71 -9.49
N GLU A 229 4.93 -21.46 -10.51
CA GLU A 229 4.94 -22.92 -10.65
C GLU A 229 5.83 -23.70 -9.66
N ASP A 230 5.17 -24.60 -8.91
CA ASP A 230 5.67 -25.78 -8.22
C ASP A 230 6.70 -25.62 -7.07
N ASP A 231 7.49 -24.54 -6.96
CA ASP A 231 8.67 -24.54 -6.09
C ASP A 231 8.67 -23.50 -4.95
N VAL A 232 7.79 -22.49 -4.97
CA VAL A 232 7.78 -21.50 -3.88
C VAL A 232 7.08 -22.05 -2.64
N LYS A 233 7.87 -22.61 -1.74
CA LYS A 233 7.41 -23.04 -0.42
C LYS A 233 7.56 -21.90 0.55
N ILE A 234 6.50 -21.11 0.74
CA ILE A 234 6.46 -20.17 1.86
C ILE A 234 6.29 -20.96 3.16
N ASN A 235 6.98 -20.52 4.19
CA ASN A 235 6.78 -21.11 5.51
C ASN A 235 5.61 -20.42 6.25
N LYS A 236 5.29 -20.97 7.43
CA LYS A 236 4.18 -20.48 8.26
C LYS A 236 4.32 -18.98 8.59
N LEU A 237 5.52 -18.51 8.92
CA LEU A 237 5.74 -17.10 9.32
C LEU A 237 5.52 -16.13 8.15
N THR A 238 5.97 -16.48 6.94
CA THR A 238 5.65 -15.71 5.72
C THR A 238 4.15 -15.69 5.44
N ALA A 239 3.49 -16.86 5.57
CA ALA A 239 2.04 -16.94 5.37
C ALA A 239 1.27 -16.08 6.39
N GLU A 240 1.74 -16.00 7.64
CA GLU A 240 1.19 -15.12 8.67
C GLU A 240 1.43 -13.64 8.37
N GLY A 241 2.64 -13.26 7.89
CA GLY A 241 2.96 -11.89 7.49
C GLY A 241 2.10 -11.40 6.31
N LEU A 242 1.99 -12.22 5.25
CA LEU A 242 1.13 -11.92 4.10
C LEU A 242 -0.35 -11.79 4.51
N MET A 243 -0.83 -12.70 5.36
CA MET A 243 -2.19 -12.63 5.90
C MET A 243 -2.40 -11.36 6.74
N ALA A 244 -1.39 -10.95 7.52
CA ALA A 244 -1.48 -9.75 8.32
C ALA A 244 -1.59 -8.49 7.46
N GLY A 245 -0.82 -8.36 6.37
CA GLY A 245 -0.96 -7.25 5.43
C GLY A 245 -2.36 -7.19 4.82
N ILE A 246 -2.89 -8.33 4.34
CA ILE A 246 -4.28 -8.40 3.86
C ILE A 246 -5.27 -7.96 4.95
N CYS A 247 -5.12 -8.43 6.18
CA CYS A 247 -5.99 -8.05 7.29
C CYS A 247 -5.92 -6.56 7.62
N LEU A 248 -4.73 -5.96 7.53
CA LEU A 248 -4.53 -4.53 7.78
C LEU A 248 -5.34 -3.69 6.80
N ASP A 249 -5.12 -3.87 5.51
CA ASP A 249 -5.69 -3.04 4.45
C ASP A 249 -7.18 -3.29 4.21
N THR A 250 -7.63 -4.50 4.51
CA THR A 250 -9.07 -4.84 4.43
C THR A 250 -9.83 -4.56 5.72
N LYS A 251 -9.17 -4.08 6.78
CA LYS A 251 -9.76 -3.97 8.11
C LYS A 251 -10.43 -5.28 8.54
N ASN A 252 -9.67 -6.37 8.51
CA ASN A 252 -10.15 -7.74 8.77
C ASN A 252 -11.31 -8.15 7.84
N PHE A 253 -11.13 -7.95 6.53
CA PHE A 253 -12.09 -8.29 5.46
C PHE A 253 -13.39 -7.48 5.47
N ALA A 254 -13.42 -6.32 6.14
CA ALA A 254 -14.58 -5.43 6.14
C ALA A 254 -14.60 -4.48 4.91
N PHE A 255 -13.43 -4.10 4.39
CA PHE A 255 -13.30 -3.14 3.29
C PHE A 255 -12.48 -3.73 2.15
N LYS A 256 -12.67 -3.23 0.92
CA LYS A 256 -11.93 -3.61 -0.30
C LYS A 256 -11.73 -5.13 -0.47
N THR A 257 -12.62 -5.94 0.07
CA THR A 257 -12.50 -7.40 0.05
C THR A 257 -13.23 -7.97 -1.15
N GLY A 258 -12.47 -8.41 -2.13
CA GLY A 258 -12.96 -9.09 -3.31
C GLY A 258 -12.85 -10.62 -3.21
N VAL A 259 -13.26 -11.31 -4.27
CA VAL A 259 -13.10 -12.78 -4.36
C VAL A 259 -11.62 -13.16 -4.32
N ARG A 260 -10.76 -12.43 -5.02
CA ARG A 260 -9.30 -12.65 -5.06
C ARG A 260 -8.67 -12.53 -3.67
N THR A 261 -9.11 -11.56 -2.86
CA THR A 261 -8.67 -11.36 -1.47
C THR A 261 -8.96 -12.60 -0.62
N LEU A 262 -10.21 -13.12 -0.71
CA LEU A 262 -10.62 -14.32 0.03
C LEU A 262 -9.91 -15.58 -0.47
N GLU A 263 -9.67 -15.71 -1.77
CA GLU A 263 -8.88 -16.80 -2.34
C GLU A 263 -7.43 -16.76 -1.85
N SER A 264 -6.80 -15.59 -1.80
CA SER A 264 -5.46 -15.38 -1.25
C SER A 264 -5.41 -15.74 0.24
N ALA A 265 -6.37 -15.27 1.03
CA ALA A 265 -6.48 -15.63 2.44
C ALA A 265 -6.68 -17.14 2.65
N SER A 266 -7.51 -17.78 1.84
CA SER A 266 -7.71 -19.24 1.86
C SER A 266 -6.41 -20.00 1.53
N TYR A 267 -5.67 -19.54 0.52
CA TYR A 267 -4.36 -20.09 0.17
C TYR A 267 -3.37 -19.98 1.32
N LEU A 268 -3.23 -18.80 1.94
CA LEU A 268 -2.34 -18.57 3.08
C LEU A 268 -2.73 -19.44 4.28
N LYS A 269 -4.03 -19.61 4.54
CA LYS A 269 -4.52 -20.51 5.58
C LYS A 269 -4.10 -21.96 5.31
N LYS A 270 -4.19 -22.40 4.05
CA LYS A 270 -3.71 -23.74 3.62
C LYS A 270 -2.18 -23.88 3.77
N LYS A 271 -1.42 -22.79 3.65
CA LYS A 271 0.04 -22.77 3.88
C LYS A 271 0.42 -22.69 5.37
N GLY A 272 -0.55 -22.69 6.27
CA GLY A 272 -0.35 -22.78 7.71
C GLY A 272 -0.48 -21.49 8.49
N ALA A 273 -0.91 -20.37 7.84
CA ALA A 273 -1.17 -19.14 8.57
C ALA A 273 -2.17 -19.37 9.71
N ASP A 274 -1.78 -19.00 10.93
CA ASP A 274 -2.62 -19.06 12.11
C ASP A 274 -3.23 -17.68 12.38
N THR A 275 -4.56 -17.58 12.25
CA THR A 275 -5.28 -16.33 12.45
C THR A 275 -5.16 -15.75 13.86
N ILE A 276 -4.87 -16.57 14.86
CA ILE A 276 -4.59 -16.11 16.24
C ILE A 276 -3.21 -15.44 16.27
N GLU A 277 -2.21 -16.06 15.64
CA GLU A 277 -0.86 -15.47 15.56
C GLU A 277 -0.86 -14.19 14.71
N VAL A 278 -1.61 -14.16 13.61
CA VAL A 278 -1.85 -12.93 12.83
C VAL A 278 -2.47 -11.84 13.70
N LYS A 279 -3.51 -12.15 14.47
CA LYS A 279 -4.13 -11.19 15.39
C LYS A 279 -3.14 -10.65 16.43
N LYS A 280 -2.23 -11.49 16.93
CA LYS A 280 -1.21 -11.07 17.92
C LYS A 280 -0.24 -10.02 17.37
N LEU A 281 0.00 -9.98 16.05
CA LEU A 281 0.84 -8.96 15.41
C LEU A 281 0.25 -7.55 15.54
N PHE A 282 -1.04 -7.41 15.80
CA PHE A 282 -1.75 -6.15 15.98
C PHE A 282 -2.08 -5.83 17.44
N ASN A 283 -1.51 -6.58 18.39
CA ASN A 283 -1.77 -6.32 19.80
C ASN A 283 -1.13 -5.01 20.24
N SER A 284 -1.90 -4.20 20.94
CA SER A 284 -1.45 -2.95 21.58
C SER A 284 -0.96 -3.21 22.99
N THR A 285 -0.10 -2.32 23.50
CA THR A 285 0.22 -2.30 24.92
C THR A 285 -1.00 -1.84 25.74
N LEU A 286 -1.02 -2.13 27.03
CA LEU A 286 -2.11 -1.65 27.91
C LEU A 286 -2.19 -0.11 27.90
N ILE A 287 -1.04 0.57 27.82
CA ILE A 287 -0.98 2.04 27.77
C ILE A 287 -1.65 2.55 26.50
N ASP A 288 -1.33 1.97 25.34
CA ASP A 288 -1.92 2.36 24.06
C ASP A 288 -3.41 2.09 24.05
N PHE A 289 -3.83 0.95 24.59
CA PHE A 289 -5.24 0.59 24.70
C PHE A 289 -6.02 1.58 25.57
N VAL A 290 -5.48 1.95 26.74
CA VAL A 290 -6.10 2.95 27.63
C VAL A 290 -6.14 4.32 26.95
N THR A 291 -5.04 4.76 26.34
CA THR A 291 -4.98 6.03 25.58
C THR A 291 -6.03 6.07 24.48
N LYS A 292 -6.17 4.98 23.73
CA LYS A 292 -7.22 4.86 22.69
C LYS A 292 -8.61 4.97 23.28
N ALA A 293 -8.86 4.30 24.41
CA ALA A 293 -10.16 4.37 25.10
C ALA A 293 -10.48 5.79 25.59
N GLU A 294 -9.51 6.53 26.11
CA GLU A 294 -9.67 7.93 26.51
C GLU A 294 -10.01 8.85 25.33
N ILE A 295 -9.35 8.62 24.16
CA ILE A 295 -9.67 9.33 22.92
C ILE A 295 -11.11 9.07 22.52
N ILE A 296 -11.53 7.80 22.47
CA ILE A 296 -12.90 7.39 22.12
C ILE A 296 -13.90 8.02 23.10
N GLN A 297 -13.60 8.05 24.39
CA GLN A 297 -14.45 8.68 25.39
C GLN A 297 -14.59 10.20 25.18
N SER A 298 -13.60 10.87 24.58
CA SER A 298 -13.65 12.31 24.26
C SER A 298 -14.54 12.63 23.06
N ALA A 299 -15.02 11.61 22.34
CA ALA A 299 -15.70 11.76 21.06
C ALA A 299 -17.01 12.56 21.18
N LYS A 300 -17.22 13.40 20.17
CA LYS A 300 -18.46 14.18 19.98
C LYS A 300 -18.99 13.92 18.57
N VAL A 301 -20.27 13.63 18.48
CA VAL A 301 -20.96 13.49 17.20
C VAL A 301 -21.50 14.85 16.78
N ILE A 302 -21.20 15.25 15.55
CA ILE A 302 -21.60 16.50 14.91
C ILE A 302 -22.51 16.13 13.75
N ASP A 303 -23.64 16.83 13.61
CA ASP A 303 -24.65 16.62 12.55
C ASP A 303 -25.07 15.14 12.38
N GLU A 304 -25.09 14.39 13.49
CA GLU A 304 -25.45 12.96 13.58
C GLU A 304 -24.60 12.01 12.75
N LYS A 305 -23.60 12.49 11.99
CA LYS A 305 -22.84 11.74 11.00
C LYS A 305 -21.33 11.82 11.13
N ILE A 306 -20.82 12.85 11.78
CA ILE A 306 -19.38 13.10 11.88
C ILE A 306 -18.96 12.96 13.33
N CYS A 307 -17.96 12.12 13.58
CA CYS A 307 -17.38 11.95 14.90
C CYS A 307 -16.05 12.69 15.01
N LEU A 308 -15.90 13.56 15.99
CA LEU A 308 -14.68 14.29 16.28
C LEU A 308 -14.16 13.91 17.66
N ALA A 309 -12.88 13.51 17.76
CA ALA A 309 -12.22 13.20 19.00
C ALA A 309 -10.80 13.78 19.04
N TYR A 310 -10.21 13.86 20.23
CA TYR A 310 -8.83 14.34 20.37
C TYR A 310 -8.12 13.66 21.54
N SER A 311 -6.79 13.52 21.40
CA SER A 311 -5.93 13.02 22.46
C SER A 311 -5.39 14.15 23.32
N LYS A 312 -5.38 13.94 24.64
CA LYS A 312 -4.63 14.75 25.60
C LYS A 312 -3.29 14.12 25.98
N ALA A 313 -3.05 12.86 25.56
CA ALA A 313 -1.87 12.11 25.94
C ALA A 313 -0.66 12.52 25.07
N GLU A 314 0.51 12.54 25.70
CA GLU A 314 1.81 12.77 25.04
C GLU A 314 2.58 11.44 24.97
N VAL A 315 2.14 10.54 24.08
CA VAL A 315 2.80 9.25 23.84
C VAL A 315 3.58 9.28 22.53
N SER A 316 4.59 8.41 22.38
CA SER A 316 5.49 8.43 21.22
C SER A 316 4.80 7.99 19.95
N ASN A 317 3.88 7.03 20.05
CA ASN A 317 3.14 6.40 18.93
C ASN A 317 1.72 6.97 18.75
N ILE A 318 1.52 8.26 19.12
CA ILE A 318 0.20 8.90 19.08
C ILE A 318 -0.45 8.85 17.69
N ASN A 319 0.32 8.91 16.62
CA ASN A 319 -0.15 8.81 15.25
C ASN A 319 -0.87 7.48 14.99
N ILE A 320 -0.34 6.36 15.49
CA ILE A 320 -0.93 5.02 15.35
C ILE A 320 -2.22 4.93 16.19
N ILE A 321 -2.16 5.41 17.44
CA ILE A 321 -3.32 5.36 18.36
C ILE A 321 -4.47 6.21 17.82
N VAL A 322 -4.18 7.40 17.29
CA VAL A 322 -5.17 8.30 16.69
C VAL A 322 -5.81 7.66 15.44
N ALA A 323 -5.02 6.98 14.60
CA ALA A 323 -5.53 6.27 13.45
C ALA A 323 -6.46 5.12 13.85
N GLN A 324 -6.06 4.31 14.84
CA GLN A 324 -6.88 3.23 15.38
C GLN A 324 -8.17 3.73 16.04
N ALA A 325 -8.10 4.85 16.76
CA ALA A 325 -9.29 5.46 17.35
C ALA A 325 -10.25 5.99 16.28
N ALA A 326 -9.73 6.56 15.18
CA ALA A 326 -10.55 7.01 14.06
C ALA A 326 -11.28 5.83 13.37
N ASP A 327 -10.60 4.71 13.19
CA ASP A 327 -11.23 3.48 12.67
C ASP A 327 -12.32 2.97 13.61
N GLU A 328 -12.10 2.96 14.93
CA GLU A 328 -13.06 2.49 15.91
C GLU A 328 -14.32 3.36 15.99
N LEU A 329 -14.18 4.69 15.86
CA LEU A 329 -15.29 5.62 15.87
C LEU A 329 -16.25 5.46 14.69
N LEU A 330 -15.81 4.86 13.57
CA LEU A 330 -16.69 4.51 12.45
C LEU A 330 -17.61 3.33 12.74
N ASN A 331 -17.38 2.57 13.81
CA ASN A 331 -18.28 1.50 14.25
C ASN A 331 -19.51 2.02 15.03
N ILE A 332 -19.54 3.33 15.33
CA ILE A 332 -20.70 3.96 15.99
C ILE A 332 -21.83 4.08 14.95
N LYS A 333 -23.03 3.67 15.37
CA LYS A 333 -24.21 3.74 14.51
C LYS A 333 -24.43 5.16 13.99
N ASP A 334 -24.78 5.28 12.71
CA ASP A 334 -25.07 6.51 11.95
C ASP A 334 -23.86 7.43 11.72
N VAL A 335 -22.64 7.08 12.23
CA VAL A 335 -21.39 7.82 11.92
C VAL A 335 -20.90 7.42 10.55
N GLU A 336 -20.72 8.40 9.67
CA GLU A 336 -20.24 8.25 8.29
C GLU A 336 -18.78 8.70 8.11
N ALA A 337 -18.27 9.57 9.00
CA ALA A 337 -16.88 9.99 9.01
C ALA A 337 -16.39 10.24 10.43
N SER A 338 -15.10 10.01 10.66
CA SER A 338 -14.41 10.28 11.93
C SER A 338 -13.17 11.11 11.71
N PHE A 339 -12.90 12.04 12.64
CA PHE A 339 -11.70 12.85 12.69
C PHE A 339 -11.14 12.78 14.11
N VAL A 340 -9.87 12.35 14.22
CA VAL A 340 -9.19 12.25 15.50
C VAL A 340 -7.89 13.02 15.45
N LEU A 341 -7.68 13.87 16.44
CA LEU A 341 -6.50 14.73 16.57
C LEU A 341 -5.60 14.21 17.68
N GLY A 342 -4.30 14.24 17.46
CA GLY A 342 -3.29 13.96 18.47
C GLY A 342 -2.10 14.91 18.34
N LYS A 343 -1.45 15.20 19.48
CA LYS A 343 -0.25 16.03 19.52
C LYS A 343 0.96 15.14 19.72
N THR A 344 1.94 15.25 18.82
CA THR A 344 3.22 14.55 18.96
C THR A 344 4.08 15.21 20.06
N LYS A 345 5.09 14.51 20.55
CA LYS A 345 6.08 15.04 21.49
C LYS A 345 6.81 16.29 20.95
N SER A 346 6.97 16.40 19.64
CA SER A 346 7.56 17.57 18.97
C SER A 346 6.61 18.76 18.89
N GLY A 347 5.36 18.63 19.34
CA GLY A 347 4.35 19.70 19.30
C GLY A 347 3.53 19.74 18.00
N THR A 348 3.84 18.89 17.02
CA THR A 348 3.08 18.80 15.77
C THR A 348 1.72 18.15 16.02
N ILE A 349 0.67 18.70 15.41
CA ILE A 349 -0.67 18.10 15.46
C ILE A 349 -0.80 17.11 14.32
N PHE A 350 -1.10 15.87 14.64
CA PHE A 350 -1.45 14.83 13.71
C PHE A 350 -2.98 14.67 13.67
N VAL A 351 -3.53 14.53 12.46
CA VAL A 351 -4.97 14.33 12.26
C VAL A 351 -5.17 13.04 11.48
N SER A 352 -5.97 12.14 12.00
CA SER A 352 -6.46 10.98 11.26
C SER A 352 -7.93 11.17 10.91
N ALA A 353 -8.26 11.02 9.63
CA ALA A 353 -9.61 11.10 9.12
C ALA A 353 -10.00 9.79 8.44
N ARG A 354 -11.22 9.32 8.69
CA ARG A 354 -11.77 8.09 8.11
C ARG A 354 -13.19 8.33 7.60
N SER A 355 -13.61 7.57 6.59
CA SER A 355 -14.96 7.67 6.04
C SER A 355 -15.45 6.32 5.51
N LEU A 356 -16.76 6.10 5.61
CA LEU A 356 -17.44 4.97 4.95
C LEU A 356 -17.78 5.25 3.47
N GLY A 357 -17.27 6.35 2.89
CA GLY A 357 -17.38 6.68 1.46
C GLY A 357 -18.45 7.71 1.10
N SER A 358 -19.34 8.08 2.02
CA SER A 358 -20.35 9.14 1.78
C SER A 358 -19.78 10.56 1.92
N ILE A 359 -18.77 10.72 2.80
CA ILE A 359 -18.07 11.97 3.06
C ILE A 359 -16.64 11.82 2.52
N ASN A 360 -16.25 12.68 1.58
CA ASN A 360 -14.88 12.65 1.05
C ASN A 360 -13.92 13.40 1.98
N VAL A 361 -13.33 12.65 2.92
CA VAL A 361 -12.37 13.19 3.90
C VAL A 361 -11.04 13.60 3.27
N HIS A 362 -10.65 13.00 2.14
CA HIS A 362 -9.42 13.32 1.43
C HIS A 362 -9.37 14.79 0.98
N VAL A 363 -10.45 15.30 0.38
CA VAL A 363 -10.54 16.71 -0.06
C VAL A 363 -10.39 17.68 1.12
N LEU A 364 -10.91 17.30 2.29
CA LEU A 364 -10.80 18.10 3.49
C LEU A 364 -9.36 18.09 4.02
N MET A 365 -8.72 16.92 4.04
CA MET A 365 -7.33 16.79 4.49
C MET A 365 -6.34 17.48 3.55
N GLU A 366 -6.56 17.45 2.23
CA GLU A 366 -5.76 18.22 1.26
C GLU A 366 -5.80 19.72 1.52
N LYS A 367 -6.98 20.28 1.87
CA LYS A 367 -7.11 21.70 2.22
C LYS A 367 -6.38 22.07 3.51
N LEU A 368 -6.14 21.10 4.39
CA LEU A 368 -5.36 21.28 5.62
C LEU A 368 -3.86 21.01 5.44
N GLY A 369 -3.42 20.75 4.21
CA GLY A 369 -2.01 20.44 3.90
C GLY A 369 -1.62 18.98 4.13
N GLY A 370 -2.60 18.12 4.35
CA GLY A 370 -2.43 16.66 4.45
C GLY A 370 -2.69 15.95 3.13
N GLY A 371 -2.95 14.65 3.19
CA GLY A 371 -3.27 13.79 2.05
C GLY A 371 -3.81 12.45 2.55
N GLY A 372 -4.11 11.53 1.65
CA GLY A 372 -4.62 10.20 1.98
C GLY A 372 -5.39 9.58 0.83
N HIS A 373 -6.08 8.48 1.10
CA HIS A 373 -7.02 7.84 0.19
C HIS A 373 -8.43 8.42 0.33
N ILE A 374 -9.29 8.19 -0.68
CA ILE A 374 -10.69 8.70 -0.66
C ILE A 374 -11.51 8.05 0.44
N ASP A 375 -11.26 6.80 0.75
CA ASP A 375 -12.05 5.96 1.66
C ASP A 375 -11.35 5.69 3.01
N ILE A 376 -10.18 6.26 3.23
CA ILE A 376 -9.41 6.05 4.47
C ILE A 376 -8.73 7.34 4.89
#